data_d2736413158a66e52f474b774bad1642
#
_entry.id   d2736413158a66e52f474b774bad1642
#
_cell.length_a   1.000
_cell.length_b   1.000
_cell.length_c   1.000
_cell.angle_alpha   90.00
_cell.angle_beta   90.00
_cell.angle_gamma   90.00
#
_symmetry.space_group_name_H-M   'P 1'
#
loop_
_entity.id
_entity.type
_entity.pdbx_description
1 polymer ?
#
loop_
_entity_poly.entity_id
_entity_poly.type
_entity_poly.pdbx_seq_one_letter_code
_entity_poly.pdbx_strand_id
1 'polypeptide(L)'
;MLQTKVLLLGADSVGKTTLLYLLKMNEIVKTIPTIGFNVEDLEYKDRKIQMWDVGGGEKIRTLWKHYIQHTKCIIFMLNISDKERFNDYKKTFDFLLDQIKDFNNIPIIILGNIFENKIEFEPEEILQKSKLPPEISPFIIKGNIIKKEAIDELLEYIYNNMEFTKEETKAEEKEEEKKNKESYSVKIFGLDNSGKTTILYLLKCGEKVLTIPTIGFNVEVIDKDSWPKSVSLWDVGGQEKIRPLWVNYFKNINGIIWVYDISNNQIIGKSQKELKKILDDPQINKNIPLLIFANKNDLNKNGNKKENFLNGLEDYLNSRPYFVKECSVNDLESYKEGIDWLYSILE
;
A
#
# COMPACT_ATOMS: atom_id res chain seq x y z
N MET A 1 8.56 11.09 17.70
CA MET A 1 7.11 11.01 17.94
C MET A 1 6.62 9.77 17.23
N LEU A 2 6.18 8.75 17.97
CA LEU A 2 5.74 7.47 17.41
C LEU A 2 4.48 7.68 16.57
N GLN A 3 4.53 7.23 15.33
CA GLN A 3 3.44 7.34 14.37
C GLN A 3 2.52 6.11 14.53
N THR A 4 1.28 6.34 14.92
CA THR A 4 0.33 5.26 15.17
C THR A 4 -0.48 4.96 13.91
N LYS A 5 -0.43 3.72 13.44
CA LYS A 5 -1.19 3.27 12.28
C LYS A 5 -2.60 2.87 12.64
N VAL A 6 -3.58 3.52 12.03
CA VAL A 6 -5.01 3.21 12.12
C VAL A 6 -5.55 2.86 10.73
N LEU A 7 -6.28 1.77 10.63
CA LEU A 7 -6.75 1.21 9.37
C LEU A 7 -8.26 1.41 9.21
N LEU A 8 -8.68 2.09 8.14
CA LEU A 8 -10.09 2.23 7.74
C LEU A 8 -10.48 1.12 6.78
N LEU A 9 -11.34 0.22 7.20
CA LEU A 9 -11.87 -0.89 6.43
C LEU A 9 -13.40 -0.83 6.33
N GLY A 10 -13.98 -1.68 5.50
CA GLY A 10 -15.42 -1.77 5.25
C GLY A 10 -15.71 -1.89 3.77
N ALA A 11 -16.93 -2.16 3.39
CA ALA A 11 -17.35 -2.26 2.00
C ALA A 11 -17.07 -0.96 1.22
N ASP A 12 -17.18 -0.98 -0.10
CA ASP A 12 -17.12 0.23 -0.91
C ASP A 12 -18.31 1.16 -0.62
N SER A 13 -18.13 2.47 -0.87
CA SER A 13 -19.18 3.49 -0.76
C SER A 13 -19.80 3.67 0.64
N VAL A 14 -19.11 3.25 1.72
CA VAL A 14 -19.55 3.49 3.11
C VAL A 14 -19.05 4.82 3.70
N GLY A 15 -18.23 5.58 2.96
CA GLY A 15 -17.74 6.90 3.38
C GLY A 15 -16.33 6.93 3.96
N LYS A 16 -15.51 5.86 3.83
CA LYS A 16 -14.13 5.79 4.35
C LYS A 16 -13.26 6.95 3.88
N THR A 17 -13.16 7.14 2.59
CA THR A 17 -12.34 8.21 1.98
C THR A 17 -12.88 9.60 2.34
N THR A 18 -14.19 9.75 2.46
CA THR A 18 -14.80 11.00 2.92
C THR A 18 -14.40 11.31 4.36
N LEU A 19 -14.41 10.29 5.24
CA LEU A 19 -13.95 10.44 6.62
C LEU A 19 -12.47 10.83 6.68
N LEU A 20 -11.62 10.18 5.90
CA LEU A 20 -10.19 10.48 5.84
C LEU A 20 -9.92 11.94 5.51
N TYR A 21 -10.56 12.47 4.45
CA TYR A 21 -10.36 13.87 4.05
C TYR A 21 -11.04 14.87 5.00
N LEU A 22 -12.16 14.51 5.62
CA LEU A 22 -12.75 15.32 6.68
C LEU A 22 -11.80 15.46 7.87
N LEU A 23 -11.19 14.37 8.31
CA LEU A 23 -10.20 14.37 9.39
C LEU A 23 -8.94 15.17 9.02
N LYS A 24 -8.51 15.13 7.76
CA LYS A 24 -7.29 15.79 7.30
C LYS A 24 -7.45 17.28 7.00
N MET A 25 -8.51 17.64 6.28
CA MET A 25 -8.69 18.98 5.71
C MET A 25 -9.88 19.73 6.32
N ASN A 26 -10.70 19.07 7.15
CA ASN A 26 -11.97 19.57 7.65
C ASN A 26 -12.94 20.00 6.52
N GLU A 27 -12.85 19.32 5.36
CA GLU A 27 -13.64 19.60 4.18
C GLU A 27 -14.27 18.31 3.61
N ILE A 28 -15.50 18.44 3.08
CA ILE A 28 -16.19 17.36 2.38
C ILE A 28 -15.70 17.34 0.93
N VAL A 29 -14.90 16.35 0.58
CA VAL A 29 -14.41 16.17 -0.78
C VAL A 29 -15.29 15.12 -1.50
N LYS A 30 -15.66 15.43 -2.75
CA LYS A 30 -16.34 14.43 -3.58
C LYS A 30 -15.35 13.32 -3.92
N THR A 31 -15.60 12.13 -3.40
CA THR A 31 -14.72 10.98 -3.56
C THR A 31 -15.25 10.03 -4.63
N ILE A 32 -14.32 9.30 -5.26
CA ILE A 32 -14.60 8.13 -6.12
C ILE A 32 -14.21 6.87 -5.36
N PRO A 33 -14.76 5.69 -5.69
CA PRO A 33 -14.37 4.44 -5.04
C PRO A 33 -12.86 4.25 -5.07
N THR A 34 -12.26 4.00 -3.89
CA THR A 34 -10.82 3.85 -3.74
C THR A 34 -10.35 2.55 -4.37
N ILE A 35 -9.44 2.68 -5.35
CA ILE A 35 -8.70 1.57 -5.95
C ILE A 35 -7.32 1.55 -5.27
N GLY A 36 -7.10 0.59 -4.36
CA GLY A 36 -5.90 0.57 -3.52
C GLY A 36 -6.17 1.19 -2.15
N PHE A 37 -5.39 2.17 -1.76
CA PHE A 37 -5.57 2.87 -0.47
C PHE A 37 -5.08 4.32 -0.56
N ASN A 38 -5.47 5.12 0.45
CA ASN A 38 -4.94 6.44 0.72
C ASN A 38 -4.33 6.45 2.12
N VAL A 39 -3.29 7.25 2.34
CA VAL A 39 -2.68 7.44 3.66
C VAL A 39 -2.57 8.92 3.95
N GLU A 40 -3.03 9.30 5.13
CA GLU A 40 -2.89 10.67 5.62
C GLU A 40 -2.38 10.68 7.06
N ASP A 41 -1.45 11.59 7.33
CA ASP A 41 -0.98 11.88 8.68
C ASP A 41 -1.90 12.92 9.33
N LEU A 42 -2.50 12.57 10.45
CA LEU A 42 -3.39 13.41 11.23
C LEU A 42 -2.69 13.78 12.54
N GLU A 43 -2.87 15.02 12.98
CA GLU A 43 -2.47 15.46 14.31
C GLU A 43 -3.71 15.62 15.17
N TYR A 44 -3.78 14.90 16.30
CA TYR A 44 -4.83 15.02 17.27
C TYR A 44 -4.24 15.11 18.67
N LYS A 45 -4.47 16.25 19.33
CA LYS A 45 -3.84 16.61 20.62
C LYS A 45 -2.29 16.53 20.49
N ASP A 46 -1.65 15.68 21.26
CA ASP A 46 -0.20 15.48 21.31
C ASP A 46 0.28 14.24 20.50
N ARG A 47 -0.62 13.63 19.70
CA ARG A 47 -0.35 12.39 18.95
C ARG A 47 -0.43 12.58 17.45
N LYS A 48 0.40 11.83 16.73
CA LYS A 48 0.31 11.66 15.28
C LYS A 48 -0.34 10.32 14.97
N ILE A 49 -1.39 10.36 14.16
CA ILE A 49 -2.15 9.19 13.73
C ILE A 49 -1.96 9.06 12.21
N GLN A 50 -1.40 7.95 11.76
CA GLN A 50 -1.38 7.62 10.34
C GLN A 50 -2.63 6.84 9.98
N MET A 51 -3.54 7.49 9.27
CA MET A 51 -4.81 6.89 8.86
C MET A 51 -4.70 6.30 7.47
N TRP A 52 -5.01 5.00 7.34
CA TRP A 52 -4.96 4.24 6.10
C TRP A 52 -6.38 3.91 5.63
N ASP A 53 -6.88 4.59 4.60
CA ASP A 53 -8.15 4.27 3.95
C ASP A 53 -7.91 3.20 2.88
N VAL A 54 -8.36 1.98 3.11
CA VAL A 54 -8.19 0.87 2.15
C VAL A 54 -9.49 0.60 1.42
N GLY A 55 -9.38 0.41 0.11
CA GLY A 55 -10.52 0.12 -0.76
C GLY A 55 -11.35 -1.08 -0.27
N GLY A 56 -12.69 -0.94 -0.36
CA GLY A 56 -13.66 -1.93 0.11
C GLY A 56 -14.21 -2.87 -0.96
N GLY A 57 -13.80 -2.70 -2.21
CA GLY A 57 -14.24 -3.57 -3.32
C GLY A 57 -13.75 -5.01 -3.13
N GLU A 58 -14.53 -5.99 -3.56
CA GLU A 58 -14.32 -7.42 -3.31
C GLU A 58 -12.90 -7.89 -3.67
N LYS A 59 -12.35 -7.43 -4.79
CA LYS A 59 -10.98 -7.76 -5.22
C LYS A 59 -9.89 -7.15 -4.32
N ILE A 60 -10.17 -6.01 -3.68
CA ILE A 60 -9.20 -5.31 -2.82
C ILE A 60 -9.21 -5.90 -1.41
N ARG A 61 -10.35 -6.41 -0.94
CA ARG A 61 -10.47 -7.06 0.39
C ARG A 61 -9.44 -8.18 0.56
N THR A 62 -9.11 -8.92 -0.50
CA THR A 62 -8.09 -9.99 -0.47
C THR A 62 -6.70 -9.49 -0.08
N LEU A 63 -6.44 -8.20 -0.21
CA LEU A 63 -5.18 -7.56 0.14
C LEU A 63 -5.15 -7.02 1.58
N TRP A 64 -6.28 -7.02 2.30
CA TRP A 64 -6.37 -6.45 3.65
C TRP A 64 -5.36 -7.06 4.62
N LYS A 65 -5.07 -8.36 4.50
CA LYS A 65 -4.07 -9.05 5.33
C LYS A 65 -2.70 -8.34 5.34
N HIS A 66 -2.30 -7.78 4.20
CA HIS A 66 -1.02 -7.05 4.09
C HIS A 66 -1.04 -5.70 4.79
N TYR A 67 -2.22 -5.07 4.90
CA TYR A 67 -2.36 -3.77 5.56
C TYR A 67 -2.57 -3.89 7.08
N ILE A 68 -3.01 -5.05 7.58
CA ILE A 68 -3.27 -5.30 9.01
C ILE A 68 -1.97 -5.34 9.81
N GLN A 69 -0.85 -5.72 9.21
CA GLN A 69 0.45 -5.74 9.89
C GLN A 69 0.80 -4.37 10.50
N HIS A 70 1.27 -4.39 11.76
CA HIS A 70 1.62 -3.19 12.53
C HIS A 70 0.47 -2.19 12.73
N THR A 71 -0.78 -2.62 12.54
CA THR A 71 -1.97 -1.79 12.79
C THR A 71 -2.28 -1.78 14.28
N LYS A 72 -2.49 -0.61 14.85
CA LYS A 72 -2.82 -0.44 16.28
C LYS A 72 -4.33 -0.33 16.53
N CYS A 73 -5.12 -0.02 15.50
CA CYS A 73 -6.58 0.04 15.58
C CYS A 73 -7.20 -0.15 14.19
N ILE A 74 -8.30 -0.86 14.12
CA ILE A 74 -9.10 -1.02 12.91
C ILE A 74 -10.45 -0.30 13.10
N ILE A 75 -10.78 0.60 12.19
CA ILE A 75 -12.10 1.20 12.08
C ILE A 75 -12.83 0.49 10.94
N PHE A 76 -13.85 -0.28 11.28
CA PHE A 76 -14.69 -0.94 10.29
C PHE A 76 -15.96 -0.12 10.07
N MET A 77 -16.09 0.45 8.87
CA MET A 77 -17.20 1.33 8.52
C MET A 77 -18.36 0.60 7.85
N LEU A 78 -19.56 0.94 8.27
CA LEU A 78 -20.84 0.47 7.73
C LEU A 78 -21.68 1.66 7.28
N ASN A 79 -22.46 1.51 6.22
CA ASN A 79 -23.58 2.40 5.94
C ASN A 79 -24.85 1.81 6.54
N ILE A 80 -25.26 2.32 7.72
CA ILE A 80 -26.43 1.79 8.44
C ILE A 80 -27.77 2.34 7.91
N SER A 81 -27.74 3.18 6.88
CA SER A 81 -28.90 3.65 6.14
C SER A 81 -29.24 2.79 4.92
N ASP A 82 -28.52 1.68 4.69
CA ASP A 82 -28.66 0.83 3.51
C ASP A 82 -28.78 -0.65 3.94
N LYS A 83 -29.99 -1.07 4.22
CA LYS A 83 -30.30 -2.45 4.64
C LYS A 83 -30.17 -3.47 3.49
N GLU A 84 -30.28 -3.04 2.25
CA GLU A 84 -30.14 -3.94 1.10
C GLU A 84 -28.75 -4.54 1.04
N ARG A 85 -27.71 -3.77 1.45
CA ARG A 85 -26.33 -4.22 1.53
C ARG A 85 -25.94 -4.90 2.84
N PHE A 86 -26.87 -5.14 3.76
CA PHE A 86 -26.57 -5.77 5.05
C PHE A 86 -25.76 -7.08 4.92
N ASN A 87 -26.12 -7.94 3.98
CA ASN A 87 -25.42 -9.21 3.76
C ASN A 87 -23.98 -9.00 3.20
N ASP A 88 -23.75 -7.98 2.39
CA ASP A 88 -22.39 -7.63 1.93
C ASP A 88 -21.56 -7.11 3.11
N TYR A 89 -22.12 -6.27 3.96
CA TYR A 89 -21.43 -5.77 5.17
C TYR A 89 -21.08 -6.92 6.10
N LYS A 90 -22.00 -7.83 6.35
CA LYS A 90 -21.75 -9.02 7.18
C LYS A 90 -20.62 -9.88 6.60
N LYS A 91 -20.69 -10.24 5.32
CA LYS A 91 -19.64 -11.02 4.64
C LYS A 91 -18.28 -10.32 4.70
N THR A 92 -18.28 -9.00 4.55
CA THR A 92 -17.08 -8.18 4.62
C THR A 92 -16.47 -8.18 6.01
N PHE A 93 -17.30 -8.13 7.05
CA PHE A 93 -16.86 -8.20 8.43
C PHE A 93 -16.36 -9.59 8.80
N ASP A 94 -17.07 -10.65 8.42
CA ASP A 94 -16.61 -12.03 8.61
C ASP A 94 -15.25 -12.28 7.93
N PHE A 95 -15.08 -11.73 6.72
CA PHE A 95 -13.79 -11.78 6.02
C PHE A 95 -12.68 -11.06 6.81
N LEU A 96 -12.96 -9.89 7.40
CA LEU A 96 -12.01 -9.21 8.27
C LEU A 96 -11.64 -10.07 9.47
N LEU A 97 -12.63 -10.65 10.16
CA LEU A 97 -12.39 -11.53 11.31
C LEU A 97 -11.46 -12.70 10.97
N ASP A 98 -11.64 -13.28 9.78
CA ASP A 98 -10.74 -14.35 9.30
C ASP A 98 -9.30 -13.86 9.05
N GLN A 99 -9.11 -12.61 8.63
CA GLN A 99 -7.77 -12.05 8.39
C GLN A 99 -7.02 -11.67 9.66
N ILE A 100 -7.74 -11.33 10.74
CA ILE A 100 -7.12 -10.87 12.00
C ILE A 100 -6.87 -12.00 13.02
N LYS A 101 -7.21 -13.24 12.72
CA LYS A 101 -7.03 -14.39 13.62
C LYS A 101 -5.58 -14.55 14.13
N ASP A 102 -4.61 -14.19 13.30
CA ASP A 102 -3.19 -14.27 13.61
C ASP A 102 -2.64 -13.01 14.31
N PHE A 103 -3.47 -11.99 14.53
CA PHE A 103 -3.09 -10.70 15.09
C PHE A 103 -3.80 -10.48 16.43
N ASN A 104 -3.14 -10.87 17.53
CA ASN A 104 -3.72 -10.75 18.87
C ASN A 104 -4.01 -9.29 19.26
N ASN A 105 -5.26 -9.04 19.68
CA ASN A 105 -5.71 -7.84 20.39
C ASN A 105 -5.68 -6.50 19.63
N ILE A 106 -5.84 -6.48 18.31
CA ILE A 106 -6.07 -5.20 17.62
C ILE A 106 -7.46 -4.68 17.98
N PRO A 107 -7.61 -3.51 18.62
CA PRO A 107 -8.90 -2.90 18.89
C PRO A 107 -9.68 -2.64 17.59
N ILE A 108 -10.98 -3.01 17.60
CA ILE A 108 -11.87 -2.77 16.48
C ILE A 108 -12.93 -1.75 16.89
N ILE A 109 -13.08 -0.72 16.07
CA ILE A 109 -14.18 0.24 16.16
C ILE A 109 -15.14 -0.07 15.01
N ILE A 110 -16.41 -0.26 15.28
CA ILE A 110 -17.45 -0.29 14.27
C ILE A 110 -18.07 1.10 14.16
N LEU A 111 -17.88 1.74 13.03
CA LEU A 111 -18.45 3.04 12.74
C LEU A 111 -19.67 2.91 11.82
N GLY A 112 -20.86 2.96 12.39
CA GLY A 112 -22.14 3.01 11.68
C GLY A 112 -22.40 4.41 11.13
N ASN A 113 -22.05 4.64 9.87
CA ASN A 113 -22.28 5.93 9.21
C ASN A 113 -23.74 6.07 8.80
N ILE A 114 -24.37 7.17 9.19
CA ILE A 114 -25.76 7.51 8.89
C ILE A 114 -25.79 8.44 7.68
N PHE A 115 -26.31 7.95 6.56
CA PHE A 115 -26.67 8.77 5.41
C PHE A 115 -28.14 9.20 5.51
N GLU A 116 -28.48 10.38 4.97
CA GLU A 116 -29.86 10.85 4.84
C GLU A 116 -30.68 10.87 6.16
N ASN A 117 -30.02 10.91 7.32
CA ASN A 117 -30.63 10.88 8.64
C ASN A 117 -31.57 9.68 8.91
N LYS A 118 -31.34 8.55 8.23
CA LYS A 118 -32.13 7.33 8.34
C LYS A 118 -31.26 6.18 8.87
N ILE A 119 -31.77 5.44 9.85
CA ILE A 119 -31.18 4.18 10.32
C ILE A 119 -32.12 3.07 9.90
N GLU A 120 -31.60 2.07 9.17
CA GLU A 120 -32.35 0.93 8.69
C GLU A 120 -31.97 -0.38 9.38
N PHE A 121 -30.78 -0.42 9.99
CA PHE A 121 -30.33 -1.52 10.84
C PHE A 121 -29.30 -1.02 11.86
N GLU A 122 -29.12 -1.77 12.94
CA GLU A 122 -28.15 -1.45 13.98
C GLU A 122 -26.83 -2.21 13.73
N PRO A 123 -25.65 -1.57 13.95
CA PRO A 123 -24.35 -2.25 13.79
C PRO A 123 -24.23 -3.53 14.61
N GLU A 124 -24.87 -3.57 15.78
CA GLU A 124 -24.94 -4.72 16.68
C GLU A 124 -25.54 -5.97 15.99
N GLU A 125 -26.43 -5.80 14.99
CA GLU A 125 -26.99 -6.91 14.23
C GLU A 125 -25.94 -7.61 13.38
N ILE A 126 -24.92 -6.90 12.89
CA ILE A 126 -23.78 -7.49 12.19
C ILE A 126 -22.99 -8.35 13.16
N LEU A 127 -22.69 -7.84 14.36
CA LEU A 127 -21.92 -8.58 15.37
C LEU A 127 -22.63 -9.85 15.82
N GLN A 128 -23.94 -9.77 16.10
CA GLN A 128 -24.75 -10.92 16.52
C GLN A 128 -24.83 -12.03 15.45
N LYS A 129 -24.79 -11.66 14.16
CA LYS A 129 -24.87 -12.60 13.04
C LYS A 129 -23.50 -13.06 12.53
N SER A 130 -22.42 -12.48 13.03
CA SER A 130 -21.04 -12.85 12.70
C SER A 130 -20.46 -13.80 13.73
N LYS A 131 -19.47 -14.60 13.31
CA LYS A 131 -18.73 -15.49 14.23
C LYS A 131 -17.64 -14.72 14.96
N LEU A 132 -18.06 -13.79 15.83
CA LEU A 132 -17.12 -12.96 16.59
C LEU A 132 -16.40 -13.83 17.63
N PRO A 133 -15.05 -13.85 17.65
CA PRO A 133 -14.29 -14.49 18.70
C PRO A 133 -14.58 -13.86 20.07
N PRO A 134 -14.66 -14.64 21.17
CA PRO A 134 -15.04 -14.13 22.51
C PRO A 134 -14.09 -13.04 23.04
N GLU A 135 -12.84 -13.06 22.61
CA GLU A 135 -11.80 -12.10 22.98
C GLU A 135 -11.92 -10.76 22.25
N ILE A 136 -12.69 -10.70 21.16
CA ILE A 136 -12.88 -9.46 20.38
C ILE A 136 -14.17 -8.78 20.84
N SER A 137 -14.02 -7.58 21.37
CA SER A 137 -15.14 -6.71 21.79
C SER A 137 -15.06 -5.37 21.04
N PRO A 138 -15.70 -5.23 19.88
CA PRO A 138 -15.66 -3.99 19.12
C PRO A 138 -16.35 -2.85 19.86
N PHE A 139 -15.77 -1.66 19.80
CA PHE A 139 -16.46 -0.43 20.22
C PHE A 139 -17.34 0.07 19.08
N ILE A 140 -18.56 0.51 19.40
CA ILE A 140 -19.53 0.92 18.39
C ILE A 140 -19.79 2.42 18.49
N ILE A 141 -19.62 3.11 17.36
CA ILE A 141 -20.00 4.53 17.19
C ILE A 141 -21.05 4.60 16.09
N LYS A 142 -22.11 5.36 16.32
CA LYS A 142 -23.17 5.61 15.34
C LYS A 142 -23.33 7.10 15.11
N GLY A 143 -23.25 7.52 13.87
CA GLY A 143 -23.47 8.93 13.56
C GLY A 143 -23.25 9.26 12.09
N ASN A 144 -23.68 10.42 11.71
CA ASN A 144 -23.32 10.99 10.43
C ASN A 144 -21.90 11.54 10.50
N ILE A 145 -20.97 10.97 9.72
CA ILE A 145 -19.55 11.39 9.73
C ILE A 145 -19.35 12.87 9.33
N ILE A 146 -20.35 13.49 8.67
CA ILE A 146 -20.28 14.92 8.33
C ILE A 146 -20.52 15.78 9.57
N LYS A 147 -21.14 15.21 10.62
CA LYS A 147 -21.36 15.89 11.89
C LYS A 147 -20.19 15.69 12.82
N LYS A 148 -19.77 16.77 13.46
CA LYS A 148 -18.59 16.82 14.32
C LYS A 148 -18.65 15.82 15.48
N GLU A 149 -19.81 15.55 16.02
CA GLU A 149 -20.00 14.70 17.21
C GLU A 149 -19.46 13.29 17.00
N ALA A 150 -19.76 12.65 15.85
CA ALA A 150 -19.28 11.29 15.55
C ALA A 150 -17.76 11.25 15.31
N ILE A 151 -17.20 12.32 14.76
CA ILE A 151 -15.76 12.47 14.56
C ILE A 151 -15.04 12.67 15.90
N ASP A 152 -15.56 13.55 16.76
CA ASP A 152 -14.95 13.83 18.06
C ASP A 152 -14.96 12.57 18.94
N GLU A 153 -16.07 11.81 18.96
CA GLU A 153 -16.16 10.54 19.68
C GLU A 153 -15.14 9.51 19.16
N LEU A 154 -15.01 9.40 17.83
CA LEU A 154 -14.05 8.50 17.20
C LEU A 154 -12.60 8.85 17.58
N LEU A 155 -12.23 10.12 17.45
CA LEU A 155 -10.87 10.57 17.75
C LEU A 155 -10.56 10.45 19.25
N GLU A 156 -11.52 10.74 20.12
CA GLU A 156 -11.36 10.60 21.57
C GLU A 156 -11.20 9.14 21.98
N TYR A 157 -11.98 8.23 21.37
CA TYR A 157 -11.83 6.81 21.63
C TYR A 157 -10.45 6.30 21.18
N ILE A 158 -10.00 6.67 19.97
CA ILE A 158 -8.67 6.32 19.46
C ILE A 158 -7.58 6.84 20.42
N TYR A 159 -7.69 8.11 20.84
CA TYR A 159 -6.72 8.74 21.73
C TYR A 159 -6.61 8.04 23.09
N ASN A 160 -7.75 7.67 23.69
CA ASN A 160 -7.79 7.11 25.04
C ASN A 160 -7.47 5.62 25.10
N ASN A 161 -7.70 4.86 24.01
CA ASN A 161 -7.55 3.41 24.01
C ASN A 161 -6.31 2.91 23.29
N MET A 162 -5.56 3.81 22.65
CA MET A 162 -4.23 3.47 22.17
C MET A 162 -3.20 3.79 23.25
N GLU A 163 -3.12 2.92 24.25
CA GLU A 163 -2.07 3.00 25.26
C GLU A 163 -0.74 2.51 24.70
N PHE A 164 0.26 3.38 24.75
CA PHE A 164 1.66 2.98 24.64
C PHE A 164 2.11 2.59 26.05
N THR A 165 2.27 1.30 26.33
CA THR A 165 2.93 0.89 27.56
C THR A 165 4.41 1.26 27.49
N LYS A 166 4.99 1.74 28.61
CA LYS A 166 6.42 2.10 28.68
C LYS A 166 7.37 0.92 28.32
N GLU A 167 6.86 -0.30 28.27
CA GLU A 167 7.60 -1.50 27.88
C GLU A 167 7.59 -1.72 26.37
N GLU A 168 6.51 -1.36 25.67
CA GLU A 168 6.47 -1.37 24.21
C GLU A 168 7.39 -0.29 23.62
N THR A 169 7.48 0.89 24.26
CA THR A 169 8.44 1.93 23.85
C THR A 169 9.90 1.46 23.91
N LYS A 170 10.29 0.63 24.87
CA LYS A 170 11.70 0.14 24.95
C LYS A 170 12.01 -1.00 23.97
N ALA A 171 11.03 -1.84 23.66
CA ALA A 171 11.19 -2.88 22.63
C ALA A 171 11.07 -2.28 21.22
N GLU A 172 10.15 -1.34 21.04
CA GLU A 172 9.97 -0.60 19.79
C GLU A 172 11.12 0.40 19.56
N GLU A 173 11.67 1.06 20.60
CA GLU A 173 12.89 1.85 20.50
C GLU A 173 14.09 1.02 20.05
N LYS A 174 14.23 -0.24 20.49
CA LYS A 174 15.28 -1.15 20.00
C LYS A 174 14.99 -1.71 18.59
N GLU A 175 13.73 -1.89 18.22
CA GLU A 175 13.33 -2.20 16.85
C GLU A 175 13.31 -0.93 15.96
N GLU A 176 12.98 0.25 16.50
CA GLU A 176 13.09 1.53 15.80
C GLU A 176 14.52 2.04 15.73
N GLU A 177 15.41 1.78 16.70
CA GLU A 177 16.85 2.00 16.51
C GLU A 177 17.41 1.08 15.41
N LYS A 178 16.85 -0.11 15.22
CA LYS A 178 17.10 -0.93 14.02
C LYS A 178 16.34 -0.45 12.78
N LYS A 179 15.18 0.23 12.92
CA LYS A 179 14.34 0.78 11.82
C LYS A 179 14.63 2.24 11.51
N ASN A 180 15.22 3.01 12.44
CA ASN A 180 15.76 4.36 12.21
C ASN A 180 17.12 4.37 11.50
N LYS A 181 17.55 3.24 10.94
CA LYS A 181 18.40 3.32 9.76
C LYS A 181 17.59 4.07 8.71
N GLU A 182 18.00 5.31 8.43
CA GLU A 182 17.48 6.03 7.26
C GLU A 182 17.33 5.03 6.12
N SER A 183 16.12 4.87 5.60
CA SER A 183 15.89 3.91 4.53
C SER A 183 15.80 4.64 3.19
N TYR A 184 16.44 4.08 2.18
CA TYR A 184 16.24 4.55 0.82
C TYR A 184 14.87 4.08 0.31
N SER A 185 14.09 4.99 -0.26
CA SER A 185 12.79 4.69 -0.84
C SER A 185 12.92 4.47 -2.34
N VAL A 186 12.76 3.24 -2.79
CA VAL A 186 12.88 2.84 -4.21
C VAL A 186 11.53 2.38 -4.72
N LYS A 187 11.09 2.91 -5.86
CA LYS A 187 9.81 2.56 -6.47
C LYS A 187 10.01 1.62 -7.65
N ILE A 188 9.20 0.56 -7.69
CA ILE A 188 9.20 -0.42 -8.79
C ILE A 188 8.00 -0.13 -9.68
N PHE A 189 8.27 0.34 -10.89
CA PHE A 189 7.26 0.61 -11.91
C PHE A 189 7.40 -0.35 -13.10
N GLY A 190 6.40 -0.37 -13.93
CA GLY A 190 6.32 -1.19 -15.15
C GLY A 190 4.89 -1.61 -15.44
N LEU A 191 4.63 -2.08 -16.64
CA LEU A 191 3.29 -2.49 -17.04
C LEU A 191 2.79 -3.67 -16.19
N ASP A 192 1.49 -3.91 -16.25
CA ASP A 192 0.89 -5.12 -15.70
C ASP A 192 1.55 -6.39 -16.27
N ASN A 193 1.60 -7.42 -15.44
CA ASN A 193 2.23 -8.71 -15.80
C ASN A 193 3.74 -8.63 -16.17
N SER A 194 4.45 -7.55 -15.88
CA SER A 194 5.90 -7.48 -16.10
C SER A 194 6.72 -8.25 -15.06
N GLY A 195 6.10 -8.64 -13.92
CA GLY A 195 6.73 -9.44 -12.86
C GLY A 195 7.23 -8.66 -11.65
N LYS A 196 6.85 -7.39 -11.48
CA LYS A 196 7.24 -6.52 -10.36
C LYS A 196 7.03 -7.16 -8.99
N THR A 197 5.81 -7.60 -8.73
CA THR A 197 5.42 -8.24 -7.46
C THR A 197 6.18 -9.53 -7.22
N THR A 198 6.40 -10.32 -8.26
CA THR A 198 7.18 -11.55 -8.16
C THR A 198 8.63 -11.26 -7.79
N ILE A 199 9.23 -10.21 -8.39
CA ILE A 199 10.59 -9.76 -8.06
C ILE A 199 10.67 -9.29 -6.61
N LEU A 200 9.69 -8.50 -6.15
CA LEU A 200 9.65 -8.00 -4.78
C LEU A 200 9.71 -9.16 -3.76
N TYR A 201 8.83 -10.15 -3.90
CA TYR A 201 8.80 -11.29 -2.99
C TYR A 201 10.00 -12.23 -3.16
N LEU A 202 10.51 -12.39 -4.38
CA LEU A 202 11.71 -13.17 -4.62
C LEU A 202 12.93 -12.56 -3.91
N LEU A 203 13.07 -11.23 -3.95
CA LEU A 203 14.12 -10.50 -3.23
C LEU A 203 13.92 -10.57 -1.70
N LYS A 204 12.67 -10.55 -1.21
CA LYS A 204 12.36 -10.56 0.22
C LYS A 204 12.48 -11.94 0.84
N CYS A 205 11.84 -12.94 0.23
CA CYS A 205 11.68 -14.27 0.81
C CYS A 205 12.63 -15.31 0.19
N GLY A 206 13.29 -15.00 -0.93
CA GLY A 206 14.12 -15.95 -1.67
C GLY A 206 13.31 -16.98 -2.48
N GLU A 207 11.98 -16.91 -2.45
CA GLU A 207 11.10 -17.90 -3.06
C GLU A 207 10.12 -17.25 -4.05
N LYS A 208 9.77 -18.02 -5.08
CA LYS A 208 8.78 -17.63 -6.07
C LYS A 208 7.37 -17.78 -5.52
N VAL A 209 6.68 -16.68 -5.33
CA VAL A 209 5.28 -16.64 -4.88
C VAL A 209 4.35 -16.48 -6.07
N LEU A 210 3.22 -17.19 -6.07
CA LEU A 210 2.13 -16.93 -7.01
C LEU A 210 1.53 -15.57 -6.70
N THR A 211 1.63 -14.65 -7.65
CA THR A 211 1.15 -13.28 -7.50
C THR A 211 -0.12 -13.03 -8.31
N ILE A 212 -1.03 -12.27 -7.74
CA ILE A 212 -2.18 -11.69 -8.45
C ILE A 212 -1.84 -10.26 -8.89
N PRO A 213 -2.50 -9.71 -9.92
CA PRO A 213 -2.26 -8.33 -10.34
C PRO A 213 -2.42 -7.34 -9.19
N THR A 214 -1.38 -6.54 -8.94
CA THR A 214 -1.37 -5.55 -7.85
C THR A 214 -2.35 -4.42 -8.14
N ILE A 215 -3.26 -4.19 -7.18
CA ILE A 215 -4.15 -3.03 -7.16
C ILE A 215 -3.65 -2.14 -6.03
N GLY A 216 -3.08 -0.96 -6.37
CA GLY A 216 -2.38 -0.13 -5.40
C GLY A 216 -0.89 -0.41 -5.39
N PHE A 217 -0.31 -0.68 -4.24
CA PHE A 217 1.11 -1.04 -4.12
C PHE A 217 1.36 -2.09 -3.02
N ASN A 218 2.56 -2.70 -3.03
CA ASN A 218 3.12 -3.47 -1.92
C ASN A 218 4.45 -2.83 -1.50
N VAL A 219 4.78 -2.90 -0.22
CA VAL A 219 6.07 -2.41 0.30
C VAL A 219 6.76 -3.50 1.07
N GLU A 220 8.04 -3.71 0.74
CA GLU A 220 8.91 -4.60 1.50
C GLU A 220 10.23 -3.90 1.80
N VAL A 221 10.74 -4.14 2.99
CA VAL A 221 12.05 -3.64 3.40
C VAL A 221 13.08 -4.74 3.14
N ILE A 222 14.07 -4.41 2.33
CA ILE A 222 15.25 -5.26 2.09
C ILE A 222 16.38 -4.70 2.94
N ASP A 223 16.93 -5.56 3.77
CA ASP A 223 18.07 -5.25 4.63
C ASP A 223 19.16 -6.31 4.44
N LYS A 224 20.41 -5.88 4.43
CA LYS A 224 21.58 -6.74 4.44
C LYS A 224 22.51 -6.29 5.56
N ASP A 225 23.17 -7.23 6.22
CA ASP A 225 24.12 -6.91 7.31
C ASP A 225 25.25 -5.97 6.84
N SER A 226 25.63 -6.06 5.56
CA SER A 226 26.63 -5.19 4.94
C SER A 226 26.14 -3.80 4.60
N TRP A 227 24.84 -3.52 4.67
CA TRP A 227 24.27 -2.24 4.30
C TRP A 227 24.09 -1.32 5.51
N PRO A 228 24.63 -0.09 5.52
CA PRO A 228 24.41 0.88 6.60
C PRO A 228 22.95 1.37 6.68
N LYS A 229 22.22 1.34 5.56
CA LYS A 229 20.81 1.72 5.48
C LYS A 229 19.99 0.60 4.85
N SER A 230 18.73 0.48 5.19
CA SER A 230 17.81 -0.43 4.53
C SER A 230 17.25 0.17 3.22
N VAL A 231 16.63 -0.65 2.39
CA VAL A 231 15.93 -0.22 1.17
C VAL A 231 14.47 -0.62 1.24
N SER A 232 13.57 0.37 1.21
CA SER A 232 12.13 0.14 1.09
C SER A 232 11.77 0.05 -0.38
N LEU A 233 11.41 -1.14 -0.85
CA LEU A 233 10.97 -1.40 -2.21
C LEU A 233 9.44 -1.29 -2.30
N TRP A 234 8.94 -0.42 -3.17
CA TRP A 234 7.53 -0.16 -3.38
C TRP A 234 7.10 -0.71 -4.75
N ASP A 235 6.45 -1.87 -4.77
CA ASP A 235 5.86 -2.44 -6.00
C ASP A 235 4.54 -1.73 -6.33
N VAL A 236 4.52 -0.89 -7.34
CA VAL A 236 3.34 -0.11 -7.74
C VAL A 236 2.59 -0.82 -8.87
N GLY A 237 1.26 -0.90 -8.74
CA GLY A 237 0.39 -1.55 -9.72
C GLY A 237 0.57 -1.00 -11.14
N GLY A 238 0.69 -1.91 -12.13
CA GLY A 238 0.98 -1.56 -13.53
C GLY A 238 -0.24 -1.55 -14.45
N GLN A 239 -1.43 -1.82 -13.95
CA GLN A 239 -2.66 -1.82 -14.75
C GLN A 239 -2.95 -0.43 -15.33
N GLU A 240 -3.48 -0.37 -16.54
CA GLU A 240 -3.73 0.89 -17.26
C GLU A 240 -4.54 1.90 -16.46
N LYS A 241 -5.55 1.43 -15.73
CA LYS A 241 -6.41 2.26 -14.87
C LYS A 241 -5.69 2.83 -13.64
N ILE A 242 -4.56 2.23 -13.23
CA ILE A 242 -3.81 2.62 -12.04
C ILE A 242 -2.66 3.56 -12.39
N ARG A 243 -2.11 3.51 -13.61
CA ARG A 243 -0.96 4.33 -14.03
C ARG A 243 -1.14 5.83 -13.81
N PRO A 244 -2.33 6.44 -13.98
CA PRO A 244 -2.53 7.86 -13.65
C PRO A 244 -2.23 8.19 -12.18
N LEU A 245 -2.27 7.19 -11.28
CA LEU A 245 -1.97 7.36 -9.86
C LEU A 245 -0.47 7.24 -9.53
N TRP A 246 0.39 6.89 -10.49
CA TRP A 246 1.83 6.75 -10.27
C TRP A 246 2.47 8.05 -9.76
N VAL A 247 1.94 9.19 -10.15
CA VAL A 247 2.38 10.51 -9.67
C VAL A 247 2.34 10.66 -8.14
N ASN A 248 1.42 9.96 -7.46
CA ASN A 248 1.30 9.99 -6.00
C ASN A 248 2.48 9.32 -5.30
N TYR A 249 3.26 8.50 -6.02
CA TYR A 249 4.44 7.77 -5.48
C TYR A 249 5.77 8.45 -5.80
N PHE A 250 5.76 9.61 -6.47
CA PHE A 250 6.99 10.32 -6.85
C PHE A 250 7.63 11.12 -5.71
N LYS A 251 6.91 11.33 -4.59
CA LYS A 251 7.46 12.00 -3.42
C LYS A 251 8.48 11.11 -2.70
N ASN A 252 9.56 11.72 -2.23
CA ASN A 252 10.59 11.07 -1.42
C ASN A 252 11.18 9.80 -2.09
N ILE A 253 11.40 9.85 -3.40
CA ILE A 253 11.95 8.75 -4.18
C ILE A 253 13.47 8.90 -4.30
N ASN A 254 14.21 7.86 -3.93
CA ASN A 254 15.68 7.82 -4.02
C ASN A 254 16.16 7.05 -5.26
N GLY A 255 15.36 6.11 -5.77
CA GLY A 255 15.69 5.33 -6.95
C GLY A 255 14.46 4.74 -7.64
N ILE A 256 14.56 4.47 -8.92
CA ILE A 256 13.52 3.84 -9.73
C ILE A 256 14.00 2.49 -10.21
N ILE A 257 13.16 1.46 -10.05
CA ILE A 257 13.28 0.18 -10.73
C ILE A 257 12.18 0.12 -11.79
N TRP A 258 12.59 -0.01 -13.04
CA TRP A 258 11.66 -0.26 -14.14
C TRP A 258 11.70 -1.71 -14.55
N VAL A 259 10.54 -2.37 -14.59
CA VAL A 259 10.43 -3.79 -14.99
C VAL A 259 9.62 -3.92 -16.27
N TYR A 260 10.20 -4.54 -17.28
CA TYR A 260 9.48 -4.87 -18.51
C TYR A 260 9.67 -6.34 -18.89
N ASP A 261 8.72 -6.88 -19.65
CA ASP A 261 8.74 -8.24 -20.16
C ASP A 261 9.48 -8.24 -21.51
N ILE A 262 10.74 -8.75 -21.52
CA ILE A 262 11.57 -8.83 -22.73
C ILE A 262 11.05 -9.86 -23.73
N SER A 263 10.27 -10.84 -23.27
CA SER A 263 9.74 -11.90 -24.14
C SER A 263 8.61 -11.43 -25.07
N ASN A 264 7.97 -10.29 -24.75
CA ASN A 264 6.79 -9.80 -25.46
C ASN A 264 7.08 -8.52 -26.26
N ASN A 265 7.39 -8.69 -27.55
CA ASN A 265 7.72 -7.59 -28.46
C ASN A 265 6.61 -6.55 -28.61
N GLN A 266 5.33 -6.97 -28.49
CA GLN A 266 4.18 -6.07 -28.70
C GLN A 266 4.04 -5.00 -27.61
N ILE A 267 4.53 -5.28 -26.38
CA ILE A 267 4.41 -4.37 -25.26
C ILE A 267 5.67 -3.55 -25.00
N ILE A 268 6.81 -3.87 -25.61
CA ILE A 268 8.09 -3.17 -25.38
C ILE A 268 7.93 -1.66 -25.67
N GLY A 269 7.37 -1.29 -26.82
CA GLY A 269 7.16 0.12 -27.17
C GLY A 269 6.15 0.85 -26.24
N LYS A 270 5.11 0.14 -25.76
CA LYS A 270 4.17 0.69 -24.76
C LYS A 270 4.89 0.89 -23.41
N SER A 271 5.68 -0.08 -23.00
CA SER A 271 6.47 -0.02 -21.78
C SER A 271 7.46 1.15 -21.78
N GLN A 272 8.17 1.34 -22.90
CA GLN A 272 9.09 2.44 -23.09
C GLN A 272 8.38 3.83 -23.00
N LYS A 273 7.20 3.97 -23.63
CA LYS A 273 6.42 5.20 -23.56
C LYS A 273 5.99 5.55 -22.14
N GLU A 274 5.61 4.55 -21.34
CA GLU A 274 5.20 4.79 -19.94
C GLU A 274 6.42 5.15 -19.07
N LEU A 275 7.60 4.57 -19.30
CA LEU A 275 8.82 4.97 -18.62
C LEU A 275 9.15 6.44 -18.92
N LYS A 276 9.10 6.85 -20.21
CA LYS A 276 9.35 8.26 -20.60
C LYS A 276 8.44 9.22 -19.85
N LYS A 277 7.15 8.92 -19.70
CA LYS A 277 6.20 9.77 -18.95
C LYS A 277 6.62 9.97 -17.50
N ILE A 278 7.14 8.93 -16.84
CA ILE A 278 7.66 9.05 -15.46
C ILE A 278 8.91 9.94 -15.46
N LEU A 279 9.84 9.70 -16.38
CA LEU A 279 11.10 10.44 -16.44
C LEU A 279 10.95 11.91 -16.86
N ASP A 280 9.87 12.24 -17.57
CA ASP A 280 9.49 13.62 -17.96
C ASP A 280 8.76 14.37 -16.85
N ASP A 281 8.28 13.68 -15.80
CA ASP A 281 7.55 14.33 -14.71
C ASP A 281 8.48 15.26 -13.92
N PRO A 282 8.09 16.52 -13.68
CA PRO A 282 8.92 17.51 -12.99
C PRO A 282 9.22 17.16 -11.54
N GLN A 283 8.48 16.24 -10.90
CA GLN A 283 8.76 15.75 -9.55
C GLN A 283 9.93 14.73 -9.53
N ILE A 284 10.29 14.16 -10.69
CA ILE A 284 11.37 13.18 -10.80
C ILE A 284 12.70 13.90 -11.08
N ASN A 285 13.61 13.81 -10.13
CA ASN A 285 14.94 14.37 -10.29
C ASN A 285 15.65 13.75 -11.52
N LYS A 286 16.28 14.58 -12.35
CA LYS A 286 17.01 14.12 -13.54
C LYS A 286 18.18 13.20 -13.21
N ASN A 287 18.75 13.32 -12.01
CA ASN A 287 19.86 12.49 -11.55
C ASN A 287 19.45 11.24 -10.79
N ILE A 288 18.14 10.96 -10.67
CA ILE A 288 17.67 9.79 -9.93
C ILE A 288 18.18 8.49 -10.56
N PRO A 289 18.80 7.55 -9.82
CA PRO A 289 19.29 6.30 -10.38
C PRO A 289 18.12 5.44 -10.91
N LEU A 290 18.35 4.82 -12.05
CA LEU A 290 17.38 4.00 -12.77
C LEU A 290 17.93 2.59 -13.00
N LEU A 291 17.35 1.61 -12.32
CA LEU A 291 17.58 0.20 -12.57
C LEU A 291 16.50 -0.34 -13.51
N ILE A 292 16.88 -0.96 -14.61
CA ILE A 292 15.96 -1.56 -15.58
C ILE A 292 16.13 -3.08 -15.56
N PHE A 293 15.06 -3.78 -15.20
CA PHE A 293 14.99 -5.23 -15.33
C PHE A 293 14.29 -5.64 -16.62
N ALA A 294 15.04 -6.20 -17.55
CA ALA A 294 14.54 -6.91 -18.74
C ALA A 294 14.13 -8.33 -18.31
N ASN A 295 12.93 -8.44 -17.77
CA ASN A 295 12.44 -9.64 -17.09
C ASN A 295 11.90 -10.70 -18.06
N LYS A 296 11.77 -11.92 -17.56
CA LYS A 296 11.28 -13.11 -18.29
C LYS A 296 12.18 -13.51 -19.48
N ASN A 297 13.49 -13.34 -19.31
CA ASN A 297 14.45 -13.70 -20.34
C ASN A 297 14.44 -15.21 -20.67
N ASP A 298 14.06 -16.06 -19.72
CA ASP A 298 13.82 -17.50 -19.91
C ASP A 298 12.69 -17.82 -20.91
N LEU A 299 11.74 -16.87 -21.10
CA LEU A 299 10.65 -16.99 -22.06
C LEU A 299 10.94 -16.29 -23.41
N ASN A 300 12.09 -15.65 -23.54
CA ASN A 300 12.49 -14.85 -24.69
C ASN A 300 12.91 -15.69 -25.91
N LYS A 301 11.98 -16.47 -26.46
CA LYS A 301 12.20 -17.32 -27.63
C LYS A 301 12.50 -16.56 -28.93
N ASN A 302 12.07 -15.28 -28.97
CA ASN A 302 12.23 -14.41 -30.15
C ASN A 302 13.61 -13.76 -30.24
N GLY A 303 14.48 -13.96 -29.22
CA GLY A 303 15.80 -13.34 -29.16
C GLY A 303 15.77 -11.82 -29.10
N ASN A 304 14.74 -11.22 -28.45
CA ASN A 304 14.67 -9.79 -28.25
C ASN A 304 15.88 -9.34 -27.39
N LYS A 305 16.50 -8.26 -27.79
CA LYS A 305 17.66 -7.70 -27.08
C LYS A 305 17.22 -6.49 -26.24
N LYS A 306 17.88 -6.32 -25.10
CA LYS A 306 17.62 -5.14 -24.22
C LYS A 306 17.88 -3.82 -24.95
N GLU A 307 18.77 -3.79 -25.93
CA GLU A 307 19.06 -2.63 -26.78
C GLU A 307 17.80 -2.11 -27.50
N ASN A 308 16.88 -3.02 -27.86
CA ASN A 308 15.60 -2.61 -28.49
C ASN A 308 14.73 -1.75 -27.57
N PHE A 309 14.81 -2.00 -26.24
CA PHE A 309 14.12 -1.18 -25.25
C PHE A 309 14.86 0.13 -24.99
N LEU A 310 16.18 0.14 -25.07
CA LEU A 310 17.00 1.33 -24.78
C LEU A 310 17.00 2.35 -25.92
N ASN A 311 16.75 1.92 -27.16
CA ASN A 311 16.70 2.80 -28.32
C ASN A 311 15.67 3.94 -28.13
N GLY A 312 16.13 5.18 -28.25
CA GLY A 312 15.32 6.39 -28.02
C GLY A 312 15.11 6.75 -26.54
N LEU A 313 15.89 6.16 -25.63
CA LEU A 313 16.00 6.57 -24.21
C LEU A 313 17.34 7.25 -23.93
N GLU A 314 18.19 7.47 -24.91
CA GLU A 314 19.59 7.91 -24.77
C GLU A 314 19.67 9.22 -23.96
N ASP A 315 18.83 10.23 -24.25
CA ASP A 315 18.83 11.50 -23.56
C ASP A 315 18.48 11.36 -22.06
N TYR A 316 17.58 10.43 -21.73
CA TYR A 316 17.19 10.15 -20.34
C TYR A 316 18.28 9.38 -19.59
N LEU A 317 18.96 8.47 -20.26
CA LEU A 317 19.98 7.60 -19.68
C LEU A 317 21.31 8.36 -19.49
N ASN A 318 21.68 9.24 -20.42
CA ASN A 318 22.90 10.05 -20.31
C ASN A 318 22.85 11.06 -19.17
N SER A 319 21.65 11.40 -18.66
CA SER A 319 21.48 12.38 -17.59
C SER A 319 21.47 11.78 -16.18
N ARG A 320 21.56 10.44 -16.02
CA ARG A 320 21.44 9.76 -14.73
C ARG A 320 22.26 8.46 -14.66
N PRO A 321 22.64 8.01 -13.45
CA PRO A 321 23.15 6.66 -13.28
C PRO A 321 22.07 5.64 -13.68
N TYR A 322 22.44 4.68 -14.51
CA TYR A 322 21.50 3.60 -14.87
C TYR A 322 22.23 2.27 -15.03
N PHE A 323 21.48 1.21 -14.79
CA PHE A 323 21.91 -0.17 -15.02
C PHE A 323 20.77 -0.99 -15.64
N VAL A 324 21.13 -1.87 -16.60
CA VAL A 324 20.15 -2.71 -17.28
C VAL A 324 20.57 -4.17 -17.13
N LYS A 325 19.68 -4.97 -16.53
CA LYS A 325 19.93 -6.38 -16.31
C LYS A 325 18.84 -7.24 -16.97
N GLU A 326 19.24 -8.17 -17.80
CA GLU A 326 18.37 -9.28 -18.23
C GLU A 326 18.23 -10.27 -17.09
N CYS A 327 17.00 -10.63 -16.75
CA CYS A 327 16.70 -11.45 -15.58
C CYS A 327 15.52 -12.39 -15.80
N SER A 328 15.43 -13.37 -14.94
CA SER A 328 14.38 -14.38 -14.90
C SER A 328 14.10 -14.80 -13.47
N VAL A 329 12.86 -15.16 -13.17
CA VAL A 329 12.47 -15.71 -11.85
C VAL A 329 13.19 -17.03 -11.51
N ASN A 330 13.88 -17.63 -12.47
CA ASN A 330 14.71 -18.82 -12.29
C ASN A 330 16.17 -18.49 -11.96
N ASP A 331 16.53 -17.18 -11.97
CA ASP A 331 17.89 -16.68 -11.70
C ASP A 331 17.81 -15.52 -10.70
N LEU A 332 17.75 -15.85 -9.40
CA LEU A 332 17.69 -14.87 -8.31
C LEU A 332 18.91 -13.94 -8.28
N GLU A 333 20.08 -14.46 -8.64
CA GLU A 333 21.33 -13.68 -8.59
C GLU A 333 21.30 -12.49 -9.56
N SER A 334 20.63 -12.63 -10.72
CA SER A 334 20.48 -11.52 -11.66
C SER A 334 19.74 -10.32 -11.06
N TYR A 335 18.76 -10.56 -10.18
CA TYR A 335 18.06 -9.50 -9.47
C TYR A 335 18.90 -8.91 -8.34
N LYS A 336 19.61 -9.75 -7.57
CA LYS A 336 20.49 -9.30 -6.48
C LYS A 336 21.58 -8.38 -7.00
N GLU A 337 22.24 -8.75 -8.12
CA GLU A 337 23.24 -7.91 -8.76
C GLU A 337 22.71 -6.52 -9.11
N GLY A 338 21.49 -6.44 -9.65
CA GLY A 338 20.84 -5.16 -9.95
C GLY A 338 20.56 -4.32 -8.69
N ILE A 339 20.09 -4.97 -7.63
CA ILE A 339 19.81 -4.28 -6.35
C ILE A 339 21.11 -3.82 -5.68
N ASP A 340 22.18 -4.62 -5.71
CA ASP A 340 23.48 -4.24 -5.14
C ASP A 340 24.09 -3.06 -5.90
N TRP A 341 24.00 -3.04 -7.24
CA TRP A 341 24.36 -1.90 -8.03
C TRP A 341 23.56 -0.65 -7.63
N LEU A 342 22.23 -0.76 -7.54
CA LEU A 342 21.36 0.37 -7.17
C LEU A 342 21.75 0.89 -5.79
N TYR A 343 21.97 -0.01 -4.82
CA TYR A 343 22.39 0.35 -3.49
C TYR A 343 23.72 1.13 -3.49
N SER A 344 24.72 0.66 -4.25
CA SER A 344 26.04 1.31 -4.34
C SER A 344 26.01 2.73 -4.91
N ILE A 345 24.93 3.09 -5.63
CA ILE A 345 24.72 4.45 -6.15
C ILE A 345 23.92 5.32 -5.16
N LEU A 346 23.10 4.68 -4.30
CA LEU A 346 22.30 5.39 -3.27
C LEU A 346 23.13 5.77 -2.04
N GLU A 347 24.22 5.04 -1.77
CA GLU A 347 25.17 5.29 -0.69
C GLU A 347 26.07 6.51 -1.00
#